data_0a301e92ad61ea6a0b927f12290db663
#
_entry.id   0a301e92ad61ea6a0b927f12290db663
#
_cell.length_a   1.000
_cell.length_b   1.000
_cell.length_c   1.000
_cell.angle_alpha   90.00
_cell.angle_beta   90.00
_cell.angle_gamma   90.00
#
_symmetry.space_group_name_H-M   'P 1'
#
loop_
_entity.id
_entity.type
_entity.pdbx_description
1 polymer ?
#
loop_
_entity_poly.entity_id
_entity_poly.type
_entity_poly.pdbx_seq_one_letter_code
_entity_poly.pdbx_strand_id
1 'polypeptide(L)'
;LPNSNLYNQYGPTEAAIDVTHWTCRTEASHGIPIGRPIAATQTYILDTSLNPVPPGVAGELYLGGAGLARGYLNRSGLTAERFVADPFDPDGGRLYRTGDLVRWRADGQIEYLGRLDHQVKVRGFRIELGEIETQLLLQPHIREAVVMAKDGPGGARLVAYVSCHAGNTVNSTELREALAKPLPDYMIPTTIVVLDTLPLNANGKVDRKRLPEPEFVSVDDYEAPQGDVEEKLTAIWKDVLGINRIGRNDNFFELGGHSLAILQVQQQLQQSLSVSLPLRVYFEHLVLKDIAVVIQDTYSVASKETVELQGMAQLLDLLES
;
A
#
# COMPACT_ATOMS: atom_id res chain seq x y z
N LEU A 1 -16.29 -18.70 -8.64
CA LEU A 1 -17.74 -18.59 -8.89
C LEU A 1 -17.94 -18.67 -10.40
N PRO A 2 -18.48 -19.76 -10.96
CA PRO A 2 -18.50 -20.03 -12.41
C PRO A 2 -19.37 -19.06 -13.24
N ASN A 3 -20.17 -18.20 -12.61
CA ASN A 3 -21.06 -17.23 -13.28
C ASN A 3 -20.87 -15.79 -12.81
N SER A 4 -19.71 -15.44 -12.28
CA SER A 4 -19.43 -14.07 -11.82
C SER A 4 -18.63 -13.30 -12.87
N ASN A 5 -19.02 -12.07 -13.15
CA ASN A 5 -18.23 -11.15 -13.96
C ASN A 5 -17.29 -10.34 -13.06
N LEU A 6 -16.06 -10.19 -13.49
CA LEU A 6 -15.09 -9.28 -12.87
C LEU A 6 -15.06 -7.99 -13.68
N TYR A 7 -15.11 -6.86 -13.00
CA TYR A 7 -15.03 -5.53 -13.61
C TYR A 7 -13.81 -4.79 -13.09
N ASN A 8 -13.05 -4.17 -13.99
CA ASN A 8 -12.04 -3.19 -13.63
C ASN A 8 -12.69 -1.81 -13.69
N GLN A 9 -12.70 -1.11 -12.57
CA GLN A 9 -13.25 0.23 -12.43
C GLN A 9 -12.12 1.20 -12.11
N TYR A 10 -12.20 2.40 -12.67
CA TYR A 10 -11.23 3.46 -12.44
C TYR A 10 -11.99 4.78 -12.21
N GLY A 11 -11.48 5.55 -11.25
CA GLY A 11 -11.88 6.92 -11.02
C GLY A 11 -11.28 7.48 -9.72
N PRO A 12 -10.95 8.77 -9.71
CA PRO A 12 -10.51 9.48 -8.53
C PRO A 12 -11.72 9.92 -7.68
N THR A 13 -11.47 10.18 -6.40
CA THR A 13 -12.47 10.76 -5.47
C THR A 13 -13.03 12.07 -5.99
N GLU A 14 -12.22 12.87 -6.68
CA GLU A 14 -12.57 14.16 -7.27
C GLU A 14 -13.60 14.08 -8.40
N ALA A 15 -13.88 12.86 -8.89
CA ALA A 15 -14.88 12.58 -9.93
C ALA A 15 -15.83 11.43 -9.53
N ALA A 16 -16.19 11.37 -8.24
CA ALA A 16 -17.16 10.45 -7.65
C ALA A 16 -16.80 8.96 -7.80
N ILE A 17 -15.52 8.61 -7.66
CA ILE A 17 -14.97 7.26 -7.49
C ILE A 17 -14.91 6.45 -8.80
N ASP A 18 -16.03 6.28 -9.51
CA ASP A 18 -16.11 5.46 -10.73
C ASP A 18 -16.40 6.34 -11.94
N VAL A 19 -15.45 6.43 -12.87
CA VAL A 19 -15.60 7.22 -14.11
C VAL A 19 -15.45 6.38 -15.37
N THR A 20 -14.74 5.25 -15.29
CA THR A 20 -14.65 4.29 -16.40
C THR A 20 -14.78 2.88 -15.88
N HIS A 21 -15.21 1.96 -16.74
CA HIS A 21 -15.28 0.55 -16.43
C HIS A 21 -14.88 -0.34 -17.62
N TRP A 22 -14.37 -1.51 -17.30
CA TRP A 22 -14.11 -2.57 -18.25
C TRP A 22 -14.47 -3.94 -17.67
N THR A 23 -15.16 -4.77 -18.48
CA THR A 23 -15.47 -6.14 -18.09
C THR A 23 -14.27 -7.03 -18.37
N CYS A 24 -13.67 -7.61 -17.32
CA CYS A 24 -12.51 -8.48 -17.44
C CYS A 24 -12.86 -9.75 -18.22
N ARG A 25 -12.03 -10.07 -19.22
CA ARG A 25 -12.13 -11.27 -20.04
C ARG A 25 -10.83 -12.06 -19.94
N THR A 26 -10.92 -13.38 -19.98
CA THR A 26 -9.76 -14.30 -19.90
C THR A 26 -8.77 -14.14 -21.06
N GLU A 27 -9.18 -13.51 -22.17
CA GLU A 27 -8.38 -13.38 -23.40
C GLU A 27 -7.61 -12.04 -23.50
N ALA A 28 -7.46 -11.29 -22.42
CA ALA A 28 -6.74 -10.00 -22.43
C ALA A 28 -5.25 -10.19 -22.62
N SER A 29 -4.77 -10.33 -23.86
CA SER A 29 -3.36 -10.49 -24.21
C SER A 29 -2.52 -9.20 -24.08
N HIS A 30 -3.13 -8.03 -23.86
CA HIS A 30 -2.47 -6.72 -23.93
C HIS A 30 -2.67 -5.86 -22.67
N GLY A 31 -2.67 -6.47 -21.48
CA GLY A 31 -2.91 -5.76 -20.23
C GLY A 31 -4.39 -5.41 -19.99
N ILE A 32 -4.71 -5.03 -18.76
CA ILE A 32 -6.07 -4.70 -18.32
C ILE A 32 -6.30 -3.19 -18.54
N PRO A 33 -7.20 -2.76 -19.45
CA PRO A 33 -7.52 -1.35 -19.62
C PRO A 33 -8.36 -0.84 -18.44
N ILE A 34 -8.37 0.48 -18.24
CA ILE A 34 -9.32 1.11 -17.32
C ILE A 34 -10.71 1.28 -17.93
N GLY A 35 -10.85 0.98 -19.19
CA GLY A 35 -12.13 0.82 -19.86
C GLY A 35 -12.65 2.05 -20.60
N ARG A 36 -13.96 2.22 -20.61
CA ARG A 36 -14.68 3.32 -21.25
C ARG A 36 -15.42 4.14 -20.21
N PRO A 37 -15.68 5.43 -20.48
CA PRO A 37 -16.44 6.28 -19.58
C PRO A 37 -17.84 5.70 -19.30
N ILE A 38 -18.30 5.84 -18.06
CA ILE A 38 -19.68 5.55 -17.67
C ILE A 38 -20.61 6.69 -18.10
N ALA A 39 -21.91 6.49 -17.94
CA ALA A 39 -22.92 7.51 -18.26
C ALA A 39 -22.68 8.83 -17.53
N ALA A 40 -22.96 9.95 -18.20
CA ALA A 40 -22.79 11.31 -17.69
C ALA A 40 -21.35 11.69 -17.29
N THR A 41 -20.35 10.95 -17.76
CA THR A 41 -18.92 11.23 -17.58
C THR A 41 -18.27 11.53 -18.93
N GLN A 42 -17.45 12.54 -18.96
CA GLN A 42 -16.63 12.91 -20.13
C GLN A 42 -15.18 12.59 -19.83
N THR A 43 -14.48 12.02 -20.81
CA THR A 43 -13.05 11.70 -20.70
C THR A 43 -12.31 12.28 -21.90
N TYR A 44 -11.26 13.03 -21.61
CA TYR A 44 -10.38 13.59 -22.64
C TYR A 44 -8.95 13.15 -22.36
N ILE A 45 -8.23 12.80 -23.42
CA ILE A 45 -6.78 12.54 -23.35
C ILE A 45 -6.11 13.68 -24.07
N LEU A 46 -5.42 14.54 -23.33
CA LEU A 46 -4.93 15.82 -23.81
C LEU A 46 -3.40 15.93 -23.72
N ASP A 47 -2.84 16.75 -24.60
CA ASP A 47 -1.46 17.21 -24.50
C ASP A 47 -1.30 18.37 -23.47
N THR A 48 -0.08 18.86 -23.33
CA THR A 48 0.24 19.98 -22.41
C THR A 48 -0.42 21.32 -22.80
N SER A 49 -0.93 21.43 -24.03
CA SER A 49 -1.64 22.59 -24.55
C SER A 49 -3.17 22.42 -24.52
N LEU A 50 -3.66 21.36 -23.88
CA LEU A 50 -5.07 20.96 -23.80
C LEU A 50 -5.69 20.58 -25.14
N ASN A 51 -4.90 20.14 -26.12
CA ASN A 51 -5.41 19.57 -27.37
C ASN A 51 -5.60 18.06 -27.26
N PRO A 52 -6.69 17.50 -27.82
CA PRO A 52 -6.88 16.06 -27.88
C PRO A 52 -5.76 15.36 -28.64
N VAL A 53 -5.23 14.27 -28.07
CA VAL A 53 -4.23 13.43 -28.73
C VAL A 53 -4.88 12.33 -29.57
N PRO A 54 -4.27 11.92 -30.71
CA PRO A 54 -4.78 10.81 -31.52
C PRO A 54 -4.75 9.47 -30.77
N PRO A 55 -5.62 8.49 -31.15
CA PRO A 55 -5.54 7.14 -30.62
C PRO A 55 -4.13 6.54 -30.72
N GLY A 56 -3.67 5.86 -29.66
CA GLY A 56 -2.35 5.29 -29.54
C GLY A 56 -1.28 6.24 -28.99
N VAL A 57 -1.53 7.56 -29.02
CA VAL A 57 -0.62 8.57 -28.45
C VAL A 57 -0.94 8.76 -26.97
N ALA A 58 0.11 8.82 -26.15
CA ALA A 58 -0.01 9.05 -24.71
C ALA A 58 -0.32 10.53 -24.42
N GLY A 59 -1.23 10.78 -23.47
CA GLY A 59 -1.58 12.10 -22.98
C GLY A 59 -2.08 12.03 -21.55
N GLU A 60 -2.32 13.18 -20.95
CA GLU A 60 -2.91 13.26 -19.61
C GLU A 60 -4.42 13.07 -19.67
N LEU A 61 -4.96 12.27 -18.74
CA LEU A 61 -6.40 12.07 -18.63
C LEU A 61 -7.04 13.25 -17.92
N TYR A 62 -8.09 13.80 -18.53
CA TYR A 62 -8.96 14.81 -17.97
C TYR A 62 -10.38 14.27 -17.89
N LEU A 63 -11.07 14.60 -16.82
CA LEU A 63 -12.43 14.12 -16.52
C LEU A 63 -13.41 15.29 -16.43
N GLY A 64 -14.55 15.16 -17.08
CA GLY A 64 -15.66 16.09 -17.04
C GLY A 64 -16.97 15.39 -16.67
N GLY A 65 -18.01 16.19 -16.49
CA GLY A 65 -19.37 15.70 -16.27
C GLY A 65 -19.91 15.93 -14.85
N ALA A 66 -21.08 15.36 -14.59
CA ALA A 66 -21.85 15.61 -13.37
C ALA A 66 -21.20 15.10 -12.08
N GLY A 67 -20.27 14.13 -12.19
CA GLY A 67 -19.57 13.54 -11.05
C GLY A 67 -18.43 14.39 -10.48
N LEU A 68 -18.08 15.53 -11.09
CA LEU A 68 -16.97 16.35 -10.60
C LEU A 68 -17.27 16.98 -9.24
N ALA A 69 -16.29 16.87 -8.34
CA ALA A 69 -16.31 17.60 -7.08
C ALA A 69 -16.28 19.14 -7.31
N ARG A 70 -16.72 19.91 -6.32
CA ARG A 70 -16.63 21.37 -6.35
C ARG A 70 -15.18 21.86 -6.26
N GLY A 71 -14.32 21.11 -5.59
CA GLY A 71 -12.92 21.40 -5.35
C GLY A 71 -12.49 20.92 -3.97
N TYR A 72 -11.31 21.34 -3.55
CA TYR A 72 -10.72 21.00 -2.25
C TYR A 72 -11.08 22.06 -1.20
N LEU A 73 -11.60 21.61 -0.06
CA LEU A 73 -12.02 22.48 1.03
C LEU A 73 -10.85 23.35 1.53
N ASN A 74 -11.03 24.66 1.58
CA ASN A 74 -10.04 25.65 2.02
C ASN A 74 -8.70 25.60 1.25
N ARG A 75 -8.70 25.09 0.01
CA ARG A 75 -7.54 24.96 -0.87
C ARG A 75 -7.85 25.54 -2.26
N SER A 76 -8.13 26.82 -2.34
CA SER A 76 -8.51 27.49 -3.60
C SER A 76 -7.42 27.41 -4.68
N GLY A 77 -6.14 27.55 -4.32
CA GLY A 77 -5.02 27.42 -5.24
C GLY A 77 -4.95 26.03 -5.86
N LEU A 78 -4.97 24.96 -5.03
CA LEU A 78 -4.98 23.59 -5.50
C LEU A 78 -6.24 23.28 -6.33
N THR A 79 -7.39 23.83 -5.93
CA THR A 79 -8.63 23.68 -6.70
C THR A 79 -8.46 24.28 -8.10
N ALA A 80 -7.92 25.50 -8.23
CA ALA A 80 -7.71 26.14 -9.52
C ALA A 80 -6.65 25.42 -10.39
N GLU A 81 -5.67 24.78 -9.78
CA GLU A 81 -4.66 23.98 -10.47
C GLU A 81 -5.24 22.68 -11.05
N ARG A 82 -6.13 22.01 -10.30
CA ARG A 82 -6.64 20.67 -10.63
C ARG A 82 -8.00 20.69 -11.34
N PHE A 83 -8.83 21.69 -11.11
CA PHE A 83 -10.13 21.85 -11.76
C PHE A 83 -10.06 23.04 -12.74
N VAL A 84 -9.68 22.73 -13.96
CA VAL A 84 -9.46 23.73 -15.03
C VAL A 84 -10.74 23.98 -15.82
N ALA A 85 -10.81 25.09 -16.57
CA ALA A 85 -11.91 25.33 -17.50
C ALA A 85 -11.93 24.24 -18.59
N ASP A 86 -13.13 23.81 -18.98
CA ASP A 86 -13.32 22.88 -20.09
C ASP A 86 -13.30 23.65 -21.42
N PRO A 87 -12.26 23.48 -22.26
CA PRO A 87 -12.19 24.18 -23.54
C PRO A 87 -13.17 23.63 -24.59
N PHE A 88 -13.83 22.51 -24.31
CA PHE A 88 -14.76 21.83 -25.22
C PHE A 88 -16.23 22.11 -24.87
N ASP A 89 -16.48 22.69 -23.69
CA ASP A 89 -17.83 23.04 -23.23
C ASP A 89 -18.09 24.56 -23.40
N PRO A 90 -18.95 24.96 -24.37
CA PRO A 90 -19.26 26.36 -24.61
C PRO A 90 -20.05 27.00 -23.45
N ASP A 91 -20.68 26.20 -22.61
CA ASP A 91 -21.47 26.67 -21.46
C ASP A 91 -20.61 26.89 -20.20
N GLY A 92 -19.30 26.65 -20.26
CA GLY A 92 -18.34 26.99 -19.21
C GLY A 92 -18.14 25.90 -18.17
N GLY A 93 -18.13 24.64 -18.59
CA GLY A 93 -17.83 23.48 -17.74
C GLY A 93 -16.41 23.45 -17.21
N ARG A 94 -16.11 22.43 -16.41
CA ARG A 94 -14.78 22.20 -15.84
C ARG A 94 -14.31 20.79 -16.12
N LEU A 95 -12.99 20.65 -16.21
CA LEU A 95 -12.30 19.38 -16.27
C LEU A 95 -11.45 19.18 -15.00
N TYR A 96 -11.48 18.00 -14.45
CA TYR A 96 -10.52 17.57 -13.43
C TYR A 96 -9.27 17.01 -14.10
N ARG A 97 -8.14 17.59 -13.79
CA ARG A 97 -6.81 17.18 -14.22
C ARG A 97 -6.31 16.06 -13.31
N THR A 98 -6.27 14.80 -13.83
CA THR A 98 -6.01 13.63 -13.00
C THR A 98 -4.53 13.45 -12.65
N GLY A 99 -3.61 13.88 -13.51
CA GLY A 99 -2.19 13.54 -13.45
C GLY A 99 -1.89 12.11 -13.93
N ASP A 100 -2.86 11.40 -14.48
CA ASP A 100 -2.69 10.05 -15.01
C ASP A 100 -2.31 10.11 -16.50
N LEU A 101 -1.23 9.41 -16.87
CA LEU A 101 -0.80 9.20 -18.22
C LEU A 101 -1.54 8.00 -18.81
N VAL A 102 -2.25 8.23 -19.90
CA VAL A 102 -3.10 7.21 -20.54
C VAL A 102 -3.01 7.31 -22.07
N ARG A 103 -3.61 6.34 -22.77
CA ARG A 103 -3.84 6.43 -24.22
C ARG A 103 -5.14 5.72 -24.62
N TRP A 104 -5.75 6.17 -25.74
CA TRP A 104 -6.81 5.41 -26.37
C TRP A 104 -6.24 4.19 -27.11
N ARG A 105 -6.82 3.03 -26.89
CA ARG A 105 -6.57 1.83 -27.70
C ARG A 105 -7.44 1.86 -28.95
N ALA A 106 -7.05 1.05 -29.95
CA ALA A 106 -7.82 0.94 -31.20
C ALA A 106 -9.25 0.42 -30.99
N ASP A 107 -9.49 -0.34 -29.93
CA ASP A 107 -10.81 -0.85 -29.54
C ASP A 107 -11.66 0.18 -28.77
N GLY A 108 -11.16 1.42 -28.59
CA GLY A 108 -11.84 2.48 -27.87
C GLY A 108 -11.82 2.32 -26.35
N GLN A 109 -10.93 1.49 -25.81
CA GLN A 109 -10.67 1.41 -24.39
C GLN A 109 -9.54 2.37 -24.01
N ILE A 110 -9.56 2.87 -22.77
CA ILE A 110 -8.46 3.67 -22.21
C ILE A 110 -7.47 2.72 -21.53
N GLU A 111 -6.21 2.82 -21.91
CA GLU A 111 -5.10 2.09 -21.29
C GLU A 111 -4.33 3.03 -20.35
N TYR A 112 -4.13 2.58 -19.12
CA TYR A 112 -3.36 3.29 -18.11
C TYR A 112 -1.86 3.02 -18.30
N LEU A 113 -1.05 4.07 -18.36
CA LEU A 113 0.40 4.00 -18.60
C LEU A 113 1.22 4.40 -17.36
N GLY A 114 0.58 5.02 -16.37
CA GLY A 114 1.25 5.48 -15.16
C GLY A 114 0.82 6.87 -14.73
N ARG A 115 1.63 7.50 -13.87
CA ARG A 115 1.41 8.88 -13.39
C ARG A 115 2.42 9.84 -13.99
N LEU A 116 1.97 11.07 -14.24
CA LEU A 116 2.83 12.20 -14.61
C LEU A 116 3.51 12.84 -13.39
N ASP A 117 2.89 12.71 -12.22
CA ASP A 117 3.41 13.17 -10.94
C ASP A 117 4.04 12.00 -10.14
N HIS A 118 4.52 12.31 -8.95
CA HIS A 118 5.13 11.32 -8.04
C HIS A 118 4.15 10.63 -7.10
N GLN A 119 2.85 10.86 -7.28
CA GLN A 119 1.83 10.21 -6.49
C GLN A 119 1.81 8.71 -6.74
N VAL A 120 1.66 7.93 -5.69
CA VAL A 120 1.69 6.46 -5.75
C VAL A 120 0.42 5.87 -5.14
N LYS A 121 0.08 4.65 -5.57
CA LYS A 121 -0.91 3.83 -4.89
C LYS A 121 -0.18 2.73 -4.13
N VAL A 122 -0.24 2.78 -2.81
CA VAL A 122 0.34 1.76 -1.93
C VAL A 122 -0.77 1.17 -1.08
N ARG A 123 -1.00 -0.13 -1.18
CA ARG A 123 -2.05 -0.85 -0.43
C ARG A 123 -3.45 -0.25 -0.61
N GLY A 124 -3.75 0.27 -1.81
CA GLY A 124 -5.03 0.94 -2.11
C GLY A 124 -5.12 2.40 -1.70
N PHE A 125 -4.19 2.92 -0.90
CA PHE A 125 -4.13 4.33 -0.52
C PHE A 125 -3.42 5.15 -1.59
N ARG A 126 -3.99 6.31 -1.89
CA ARG A 126 -3.39 7.32 -2.76
C ARG A 126 -2.49 8.21 -1.91
N ILE A 127 -1.18 8.20 -2.17
CA ILE A 127 -0.17 8.83 -1.32
C ILE A 127 0.61 9.86 -2.11
N GLU A 128 0.65 11.08 -1.58
CA GLU A 128 1.51 12.17 -2.03
C GLU A 128 2.89 12.02 -1.38
N LEU A 129 3.87 11.54 -2.13
CA LEU A 129 5.23 11.34 -1.61
C LEU A 129 5.86 12.64 -1.10
N GLY A 130 5.55 13.76 -1.76
CA GLY A 130 6.03 15.09 -1.36
C GLY A 130 5.55 15.54 0.02
N GLU A 131 4.40 15.07 0.49
CA GLU A 131 3.93 15.35 1.85
C GLU A 131 4.84 14.68 2.89
N ILE A 132 5.21 13.42 2.65
CA ILE A 132 6.14 12.69 3.52
C ILE A 132 7.52 13.32 3.47
N GLU A 133 8.02 13.66 2.26
CA GLU A 133 9.31 14.35 2.07
C GLU A 133 9.33 15.68 2.85
N THR A 134 8.23 16.45 2.82
CA THR A 134 8.10 17.70 3.57
C THR A 134 8.20 17.47 5.08
N GLN A 135 7.52 16.46 5.61
CA GLN A 135 7.55 16.14 7.04
C GLN A 135 8.94 15.63 7.49
N LEU A 136 9.66 14.91 6.63
CA LEU A 136 11.05 14.53 6.88
C LEU A 136 11.98 15.77 6.94
N LEU A 137 11.84 16.70 5.99
CA LEU A 137 12.64 17.92 5.93
C LEU A 137 12.37 18.89 7.10
N LEU A 138 11.25 18.78 7.80
CA LEU A 138 10.97 19.51 9.03
C LEU A 138 11.77 18.98 10.24
N GLN A 139 12.36 17.79 10.14
CA GLN A 139 13.19 17.24 11.23
C GLN A 139 14.56 17.95 11.28
N PRO A 140 15.03 18.40 12.46
CA PRO A 140 16.18 19.31 12.58
C PRO A 140 17.49 18.79 11.99
N HIS A 141 17.65 17.47 11.91
CA HIS A 141 18.89 16.83 11.48
C HIS A 141 18.90 16.44 10.00
N ILE A 142 17.74 16.52 9.32
CA ILE A 142 17.58 16.11 7.94
C ILE A 142 17.91 17.26 7.00
N ARG A 143 18.83 17.02 6.07
CA ARG A 143 19.23 17.97 5.03
C ARG A 143 18.45 17.75 3.74
N GLU A 144 18.31 16.49 3.32
CA GLU A 144 17.63 16.10 2.10
C GLU A 144 16.77 14.85 2.37
N ALA A 145 15.65 14.78 1.72
CA ALA A 145 14.76 13.63 1.80
C ALA A 145 14.13 13.33 0.43
N VAL A 146 14.04 12.06 0.09
CA VAL A 146 13.29 11.58 -1.07
C VAL A 146 12.54 10.32 -0.65
N VAL A 147 11.28 10.20 -1.05
CA VAL A 147 10.45 9.03 -0.78
C VAL A 147 10.07 8.35 -2.10
N MET A 148 10.06 7.04 -2.10
CA MET A 148 9.69 6.22 -3.25
C MET A 148 8.77 5.09 -2.83
N ALA A 149 7.89 4.67 -3.74
CA ALA A 149 7.30 3.35 -3.66
C ALA A 149 8.25 2.36 -4.33
N LYS A 150 8.59 1.30 -3.62
CA LYS A 150 9.40 0.18 -4.12
C LYS A 150 8.58 -1.09 -4.02
N ASP A 151 8.65 -1.91 -5.07
CA ASP A 151 8.07 -3.24 -5.01
C ASP A 151 8.90 -4.11 -4.07
N GLY A 152 8.21 -4.81 -3.20
CA GLY A 152 8.81 -5.70 -2.24
C GLY A 152 7.90 -6.88 -1.93
N PRO A 153 8.33 -7.79 -1.08
CA PRO A 153 7.48 -8.88 -0.61
C PRO A 153 6.17 -8.32 -0.04
N GLY A 154 5.03 -8.83 -0.49
CA GLY A 154 3.71 -8.32 -0.08
C GLY A 154 3.22 -7.05 -0.80
N GLY A 155 3.91 -6.60 -1.87
CA GLY A 155 3.48 -5.47 -2.71
C GLY A 155 4.30 -4.18 -2.52
N ALA A 156 3.81 -3.08 -3.08
CA ALA A 156 4.50 -1.80 -3.04
C ALA A 156 4.61 -1.25 -1.60
N ARG A 157 5.79 -0.72 -1.25
CA ARG A 157 6.13 -0.15 0.06
C ARG A 157 6.73 1.24 -0.08
N LEU A 158 6.52 2.08 0.92
CA LEU A 158 7.19 3.37 1.01
C LEU A 158 8.59 3.20 1.59
N VAL A 159 9.58 3.74 0.89
CA VAL A 159 10.98 3.80 1.32
C VAL A 159 11.42 5.26 1.29
N ALA A 160 11.91 5.75 2.40
CA ALA A 160 12.52 7.07 2.49
C ALA A 160 14.04 6.96 2.41
N TYR A 161 14.66 7.85 1.64
CA TYR A 161 16.10 8.06 1.61
C TYR A 161 16.37 9.45 2.14
N VAL A 162 17.20 9.55 3.15
CA VAL A 162 17.51 10.82 3.81
C VAL A 162 19.01 11.04 3.89
N SER A 163 19.45 12.31 3.87
CA SER A 163 20.79 12.70 4.26
C SER A 163 20.74 13.70 5.40
N CYS A 164 21.74 13.66 6.27
CA CYS A 164 21.81 14.52 7.44
C CYS A 164 22.70 15.76 7.21
N HIS A 165 22.49 16.79 8.02
CA HIS A 165 23.47 17.87 8.13
C HIS A 165 24.77 17.33 8.71
N ALA A 166 25.91 17.93 8.34
CA ALA A 166 27.25 17.48 8.77
C ALA A 166 27.36 17.35 10.31
N GLY A 167 27.86 16.20 10.75
CA GLY A 167 28.03 15.88 12.17
C GLY A 167 26.80 15.37 12.89
N ASN A 168 25.65 15.23 12.19
CA ASN A 168 24.43 14.66 12.75
C ASN A 168 24.22 13.22 12.25
N THR A 169 23.66 12.41 13.12
CA THR A 169 23.15 11.07 12.83
C THR A 169 21.69 11.02 13.23
N VAL A 170 20.91 10.18 12.57
CA VAL A 170 19.49 9.97 12.89
C VAL A 170 19.23 8.50 13.04
N ASN A 171 18.32 8.17 13.96
CA ASN A 171 17.80 6.84 14.13
C ASN A 171 16.50 6.70 13.30
N SER A 172 16.41 5.65 12.51
CA SER A 172 15.24 5.40 11.67
C SER A 172 13.94 5.18 12.48
N THR A 173 14.05 4.61 13.68
CA THR A 173 12.90 4.41 14.59
C THR A 173 12.40 5.77 15.11
N GLU A 174 13.29 6.64 15.58
CA GLU A 174 12.91 7.98 16.04
C GLU A 174 12.28 8.83 14.94
N LEU A 175 12.79 8.72 13.70
CA LEU A 175 12.19 9.40 12.54
C LEU A 175 10.79 8.88 12.24
N ARG A 176 10.56 7.58 12.31
CA ARG A 176 9.21 7.00 12.11
C ARG A 176 8.24 7.46 13.19
N GLU A 177 8.65 7.48 14.45
CA GLU A 177 7.85 8.01 15.55
C GLU A 177 7.52 9.50 15.37
N ALA A 178 8.47 10.29 14.87
CA ALA A 178 8.25 11.70 14.57
C ALA A 178 7.25 11.89 13.43
N LEU A 179 7.33 11.07 12.39
CA LEU A 179 6.39 11.08 11.26
C LEU A 179 4.98 10.60 11.65
N ALA A 180 4.86 9.67 12.59
CA ALA A 180 3.57 9.14 13.04
C ALA A 180 2.68 10.19 13.76
N LYS A 181 3.25 11.31 14.19
CA LYS A 181 2.48 12.40 14.81
C LYS A 181 1.65 13.21 13.80
N PRO A 182 2.23 13.68 12.66
CA PRO A 182 1.51 14.46 11.66
C PRO A 182 0.87 13.62 10.53
N LEU A 183 1.37 12.39 10.27
CA LEU A 183 0.95 11.57 9.13
C LEU A 183 0.16 10.34 9.58
N PRO A 184 -0.82 9.90 8.78
CA PRO A 184 -1.50 8.62 9.02
C PRO A 184 -0.54 7.44 8.78
N ASP A 185 -0.82 6.31 9.43
CA ASP A 185 0.05 5.11 9.44
C ASP A 185 0.41 4.60 8.03
N TYR A 186 -0.52 4.65 7.08
CA TYR A 186 -0.28 4.21 5.70
C TYR A 186 0.71 5.10 4.93
N MET A 187 1.03 6.30 5.44
CA MET A 187 2.03 7.23 4.89
C MET A 187 3.41 7.10 5.56
N ILE A 188 3.54 6.31 6.61
CA ILE A 188 4.82 6.11 7.28
C ILE A 188 5.70 5.17 6.45
N PRO A 189 6.92 5.59 6.04
CA PRO A 189 7.86 4.72 5.33
C PRO A 189 8.21 3.47 6.15
N THR A 190 8.10 2.31 5.53
CA THR A 190 8.48 1.03 6.18
C THR A 190 9.99 0.95 6.40
N THR A 191 10.75 1.60 5.52
CA THR A 191 12.22 1.62 5.61
C THR A 191 12.71 3.04 5.40
N ILE A 192 13.66 3.47 6.25
CA ILE A 192 14.37 4.74 6.11
C ILE A 192 15.85 4.43 5.94
N VAL A 193 16.38 4.76 4.77
CA VAL A 193 17.79 4.56 4.41
C VAL A 193 18.52 5.89 4.62
N VAL A 194 19.51 5.90 5.49
CA VAL A 194 20.34 7.07 5.74
C VAL A 194 21.57 7.01 4.83
N LEU A 195 21.82 8.06 4.07
CA LEU A 195 22.93 8.19 3.14
C LEU A 195 23.75 9.44 3.49
N ASP A 196 25.04 9.43 3.21
CA ASP A 196 25.89 10.62 3.37
C ASP A 196 25.41 11.76 2.48
N THR A 197 25.04 11.44 1.23
CA THR A 197 24.47 12.36 0.25
C THR A 197 23.51 11.61 -0.68
N LEU A 198 22.46 12.28 -1.11
CA LEU A 198 21.60 11.73 -2.15
C LEU A 198 22.29 11.85 -3.53
N PRO A 199 22.22 10.81 -4.39
CA PRO A 199 22.81 10.87 -5.72
C PRO A 199 22.05 11.89 -6.58
N LEU A 200 22.79 12.74 -7.29
CA LEU A 200 22.22 13.75 -8.17
C LEU A 200 22.46 13.38 -9.66
N ASN A 201 21.53 13.73 -10.50
CA ASN A 201 21.67 13.68 -11.94
C ASN A 201 22.44 14.92 -12.47
N ALA A 202 22.71 14.95 -13.78
CA ALA A 202 23.42 16.07 -14.41
C ALA A 202 22.74 17.44 -14.25
N ASN A 203 21.46 17.48 -13.94
CA ASN A 203 20.66 18.69 -13.73
C ASN A 203 20.56 19.10 -12.24
N GLY A 204 21.32 18.45 -11.35
CA GLY A 204 21.28 18.73 -9.91
C GLY A 204 20.04 18.23 -9.17
N LYS A 205 19.18 17.41 -9.81
CA LYS A 205 18.03 16.77 -9.16
C LYS A 205 18.40 15.37 -8.69
N VAL A 206 17.74 14.88 -7.64
CA VAL A 206 17.97 13.52 -7.11
C VAL A 206 17.77 12.48 -8.22
N ASP A 207 18.79 11.66 -8.42
CA ASP A 207 18.75 10.53 -9.35
C ASP A 207 18.16 9.30 -8.65
N ARG A 208 16.83 9.15 -8.74
CA ARG A 208 16.10 8.06 -8.10
C ARG A 208 16.53 6.66 -8.56
N LYS A 209 17.13 6.54 -9.76
CA LYS A 209 17.61 5.26 -10.29
C LYS A 209 18.93 4.80 -9.65
N ARG A 210 19.69 5.75 -9.10
CA ARG A 210 20.98 5.47 -8.43
C ARG A 210 20.86 5.30 -6.93
N LEU A 211 19.66 5.44 -6.37
CA LEU A 211 19.41 5.13 -4.96
C LEU A 211 19.64 3.64 -4.72
N PRO A 212 20.27 3.25 -3.60
CA PRO A 212 20.52 1.86 -3.29
C PRO A 212 19.19 1.10 -3.09
N GLU A 213 19.19 -0.20 -3.36
CA GLU A 213 18.06 -1.04 -2.99
C GLU A 213 17.94 -1.09 -1.46
N PRO A 214 16.73 -0.91 -0.93
CA PRO A 214 16.52 -0.94 0.51
C PRO A 214 16.68 -2.36 1.04
N GLU A 215 17.42 -2.52 2.13
CA GLU A 215 17.39 -3.75 2.90
C GLU A 215 16.12 -3.73 3.77
N PHE A 216 15.18 -4.62 3.48
CA PHE A 216 13.91 -4.72 4.22
C PHE A 216 14.03 -5.47 5.55
N VAL A 217 15.24 -5.83 5.96
CA VAL A 217 15.52 -6.52 7.22
C VAL A 217 16.69 -5.80 7.90
N SER A 218 16.49 -5.31 9.13
CA SER A 218 17.60 -4.78 9.93
C SER A 218 18.55 -5.94 10.28
N VAL A 219 19.81 -5.82 9.91
CA VAL A 219 20.82 -6.85 10.17
C VAL A 219 21.22 -6.85 11.66
N ASP A 220 21.09 -5.70 12.32
CA ASP A 220 21.65 -5.45 13.64
C ASP A 220 20.81 -5.96 14.83
N ASP A 221 19.49 -6.19 14.64
CA ASP A 221 18.58 -6.65 15.69
C ASP A 221 17.97 -8.05 15.46
N TYR A 222 18.59 -8.86 14.61
CA TYR A 222 18.06 -10.18 14.34
C TYR A 222 18.28 -11.12 15.53
N GLU A 223 17.19 -11.56 16.12
CA GLU A 223 17.13 -12.67 17.07
C GLU A 223 16.34 -13.82 16.45
N ALA A 224 16.92 -15.02 16.46
CA ALA A 224 16.25 -16.18 15.89
C ALA A 224 14.97 -16.54 16.65
N PRO A 225 13.95 -17.06 15.96
CA PRO A 225 12.74 -17.58 16.60
C PRO A 225 13.08 -18.66 17.63
N GLN A 226 12.34 -18.70 18.73
CA GLN A 226 12.57 -19.61 19.87
C GLN A 226 11.36 -20.51 20.09
N GLY A 227 11.58 -21.82 20.06
CA GLY A 227 10.55 -22.82 20.29
C GLY A 227 9.61 -23.04 19.09
N ASP A 228 8.84 -24.11 19.17
CA ASP A 228 8.04 -24.63 18.06
C ASP A 228 7.00 -23.64 17.52
N VAL A 229 6.41 -22.81 18.36
CA VAL A 229 5.35 -21.87 17.95
C VAL A 229 5.93 -20.70 17.19
N GLU A 230 7.03 -20.07 17.66
CA GLU A 230 7.70 -18.99 16.94
C GLU A 230 8.28 -19.49 15.60
N GLU A 231 8.86 -20.70 15.56
CA GLU A 231 9.40 -21.30 14.34
C GLU A 231 8.31 -21.53 13.30
N LYS A 232 7.17 -22.08 13.69
CA LYS A 232 6.02 -22.29 12.80
C LYS A 232 5.42 -20.97 12.33
N LEU A 233 5.24 -20.01 13.24
CA LEU A 233 4.73 -18.68 12.89
C LEU A 233 5.69 -17.97 11.94
N THR A 234 7.01 -18.11 12.15
CA THR A 234 8.04 -17.59 11.24
C THR A 234 7.94 -18.22 9.86
N ALA A 235 7.72 -19.53 9.76
CA ALA A 235 7.56 -20.20 8.48
C ALA A 235 6.33 -19.69 7.72
N ILE A 236 5.21 -19.50 8.43
CA ILE A 236 3.99 -18.92 7.87
C ILE A 236 4.23 -17.49 7.38
N TRP A 237 4.87 -16.64 8.19
CA TRP A 237 5.15 -15.27 7.79
C TRP A 237 6.09 -15.20 6.59
N LYS A 238 7.11 -16.07 6.53
CA LYS A 238 8.02 -16.17 5.37
C LYS A 238 7.25 -16.48 4.09
N ASP A 239 6.34 -17.44 4.14
CA ASP A 239 5.53 -17.83 3.00
C ASP A 239 4.59 -16.71 2.55
N VAL A 240 3.84 -16.13 3.50
CA VAL A 240 2.85 -15.07 3.22
C VAL A 240 3.50 -13.76 2.76
N LEU A 241 4.63 -13.37 3.38
CA LEU A 241 5.32 -12.11 3.08
C LEU A 241 6.37 -12.24 1.97
N GLY A 242 6.74 -13.47 1.58
CA GLY A 242 7.79 -13.73 0.59
C GLY A 242 9.19 -13.30 1.06
N ILE A 243 9.49 -13.38 2.36
CA ILE A 243 10.74 -12.95 2.98
C ILE A 243 11.52 -14.16 3.47
N ASN A 244 12.83 -14.20 3.19
CA ASN A 244 13.67 -15.33 3.56
C ASN A 244 14.15 -15.33 5.02
N ARG A 245 14.17 -14.17 5.70
CA ARG A 245 14.67 -14.02 7.06
C ARG A 245 13.69 -13.20 7.89
N ILE A 246 13.21 -13.77 8.98
CA ILE A 246 12.31 -13.13 9.95
C ILE A 246 12.81 -13.50 11.35
N GLY A 247 13.02 -12.49 12.19
CA GLY A 247 13.41 -12.63 13.58
C GLY A 247 12.20 -12.58 14.51
N ARG A 248 12.39 -12.99 15.76
CA ARG A 248 11.32 -13.01 16.78
C ARG A 248 10.86 -11.62 17.22
N ASN A 249 11.71 -10.62 17.05
CA ASN A 249 11.41 -9.22 17.37
C ASN A 249 10.82 -8.43 16.18
N ASP A 250 10.69 -9.07 15.02
CA ASP A 250 10.20 -8.39 13.83
C ASP A 250 8.71 -8.10 13.92
N ASN A 251 8.33 -6.91 13.44
CA ASN A 251 6.96 -6.45 13.37
C ASN A 251 6.36 -6.83 12.01
N PHE A 252 5.20 -7.49 12.02
CA PHE A 252 4.50 -7.97 10.82
C PHE A 252 4.26 -6.88 9.77
N PHE A 253 3.81 -5.71 10.20
CA PHE A 253 3.50 -4.61 9.28
C PHE A 253 4.78 -3.93 8.76
N GLU A 254 5.84 -3.87 9.57
CA GLU A 254 7.15 -3.37 9.13
C GLU A 254 7.78 -4.27 8.08
N LEU A 255 7.59 -5.56 8.20
CA LEU A 255 7.98 -6.54 7.17
C LEU A 255 7.09 -6.46 5.91
N GLY A 256 6.06 -5.62 5.89
CA GLY A 256 5.17 -5.41 4.76
C GLY A 256 3.85 -6.17 4.82
N GLY A 257 3.54 -6.75 5.95
CA GLY A 257 2.24 -7.31 6.20
C GLY A 257 1.12 -6.27 6.02
N HIS A 258 -0.05 -6.72 5.68
CA HIS A 258 -1.27 -5.91 5.52
C HIS A 258 -2.50 -6.75 5.87
N SER A 259 -3.67 -6.10 5.94
CA SER A 259 -4.90 -6.76 6.40
C SER A 259 -5.25 -8.03 5.62
N LEU A 260 -5.02 -8.07 4.31
CA LEU A 260 -5.25 -9.29 3.51
C LEU A 260 -4.22 -10.38 3.82
N ALA A 261 -2.96 -10.01 4.08
CA ALA A 261 -1.92 -10.95 4.49
C ALA A 261 -2.23 -11.56 5.88
N ILE A 262 -2.84 -10.79 6.79
CA ILE A 262 -3.32 -11.33 8.09
C ILE A 262 -4.32 -12.47 7.89
N LEU A 263 -5.25 -12.33 6.93
CA LEU A 263 -6.21 -13.41 6.63
C LEU A 263 -5.51 -14.67 6.12
N GLN A 264 -4.45 -14.52 5.33
CA GLN A 264 -3.64 -15.66 4.87
C GLN A 264 -2.87 -16.30 6.03
N VAL A 265 -2.27 -15.49 6.92
CA VAL A 265 -1.62 -15.99 8.14
C VAL A 265 -2.63 -16.74 9.02
N GLN A 266 -3.82 -16.19 9.24
CA GLN A 266 -4.88 -16.84 10.02
C GLN A 266 -5.28 -18.19 9.41
N GLN A 267 -5.46 -18.25 8.08
CA GLN A 267 -5.79 -19.50 7.40
C GLN A 267 -4.68 -20.56 7.56
N GLN A 268 -3.41 -20.17 7.40
CA GLN A 268 -2.30 -21.09 7.56
C GLN A 268 -2.09 -21.51 9.01
N LEU A 269 -2.31 -20.63 9.99
CA LEU A 269 -2.33 -20.98 11.42
C LEU A 269 -3.40 -22.01 11.75
N GLN A 270 -4.61 -21.83 11.21
CA GLN A 270 -5.69 -22.79 11.40
C GLN A 270 -5.35 -24.17 10.82
N GLN A 271 -4.68 -24.20 9.66
CA GLN A 271 -4.29 -25.46 8.99
C GLN A 271 -3.13 -26.18 9.69
N SER A 272 -2.11 -25.43 10.14
CA SER A 272 -0.86 -25.99 10.66
C SER A 272 -0.85 -26.19 12.18
N LEU A 273 -1.61 -25.38 12.90
CA LEU A 273 -1.64 -25.36 14.36
C LEU A 273 -3.04 -25.59 14.94
N SER A 274 -4.08 -25.68 14.10
CA SER A 274 -5.49 -25.76 14.53
C SER A 274 -5.91 -24.61 15.46
N VAL A 275 -5.26 -23.44 15.33
CA VAL A 275 -5.52 -22.24 16.11
C VAL A 275 -6.20 -21.19 15.24
N SER A 276 -7.30 -20.63 15.77
CA SER A 276 -7.99 -19.49 15.16
C SER A 276 -7.96 -18.32 16.14
N LEU A 277 -7.19 -17.29 15.82
CA LEU A 277 -7.14 -16.07 16.62
C LEU A 277 -8.11 -15.03 16.06
N PRO A 278 -8.81 -14.26 16.90
CA PRO A 278 -9.58 -13.10 16.45
C PRO A 278 -8.68 -12.12 15.70
N LEU A 279 -9.18 -11.51 14.61
CA LEU A 279 -8.40 -10.54 13.81
C LEU A 279 -7.82 -9.40 14.65
N ARG A 280 -8.52 -8.99 15.73
CA ARG A 280 -8.06 -7.96 16.65
C ARG A 280 -6.68 -8.25 17.24
N VAL A 281 -6.36 -9.51 17.52
CA VAL A 281 -5.07 -9.91 18.10
C VAL A 281 -3.90 -9.52 17.22
N TYR A 282 -4.05 -9.62 15.89
CA TYR A 282 -2.98 -9.25 14.93
C TYR A 282 -2.74 -7.74 14.83
N PHE A 283 -3.67 -6.92 15.33
CA PHE A 283 -3.51 -5.47 15.40
C PHE A 283 -3.05 -5.00 16.79
N GLU A 284 -3.29 -5.80 17.83
CA GLU A 284 -2.84 -5.53 19.20
C GLU A 284 -1.42 -6.06 19.45
N HIS A 285 -1.05 -7.16 18.81
CA HIS A 285 0.27 -7.80 18.90
C HIS A 285 0.94 -7.81 17.53
N LEU A 286 1.85 -6.88 17.32
CA LEU A 286 2.46 -6.65 16.03
C LEU A 286 3.76 -7.43 15.82
N VAL A 287 4.41 -7.86 16.91
CA VAL A 287 5.71 -8.53 16.92
C VAL A 287 5.51 -10.05 16.97
N LEU A 288 6.35 -10.77 16.24
CA LEU A 288 6.23 -12.23 16.09
C LEU A 288 6.15 -12.96 17.43
N LYS A 289 7.06 -12.68 18.37
CA LYS A 289 7.09 -13.31 19.70
C LYS A 289 5.82 -13.04 20.50
N ASP A 290 5.21 -11.86 20.38
CA ASP A 290 4.02 -11.49 21.15
C ASP A 290 2.80 -12.26 20.64
N ILE A 291 2.66 -12.43 19.31
CA ILE A 291 1.63 -13.30 18.73
C ILE A 291 1.86 -14.76 19.14
N ALA A 292 3.11 -15.22 19.17
CA ALA A 292 3.44 -16.59 19.56
C ALA A 292 3.04 -16.89 21.00
N VAL A 293 3.17 -15.93 21.92
CA VAL A 293 2.68 -16.03 23.31
C VAL A 293 1.16 -16.22 23.33
N VAL A 294 0.41 -15.42 22.58
CA VAL A 294 -1.06 -15.56 22.52
C VAL A 294 -1.47 -16.92 21.95
N ILE A 295 -0.74 -17.42 20.95
CA ILE A 295 -0.97 -18.77 20.42
C ILE A 295 -0.71 -19.84 21.50
N GLN A 296 0.40 -19.74 22.24
CA GLN A 296 0.73 -20.67 23.32
C GLN A 296 -0.33 -20.68 24.43
N ASP A 297 -0.81 -19.51 24.84
CA ASP A 297 -1.87 -19.38 25.84
C ASP A 297 -3.17 -20.03 25.34
N THR A 298 -3.52 -19.85 24.07
CA THR A 298 -4.70 -20.51 23.48
C THR A 298 -4.57 -22.03 23.49
N TYR A 299 -3.37 -22.58 23.21
CA TYR A 299 -3.12 -24.01 23.32
C TYR A 299 -3.24 -24.55 24.76
N SER A 300 -2.73 -23.80 25.73
CA SER A 300 -2.76 -24.22 27.14
C SER A 300 -4.18 -24.27 27.65
N VAL A 301 -5.06 -23.39 27.22
CA VAL A 301 -6.49 -23.40 27.60
C VAL A 301 -7.21 -24.56 26.92
N ALA A 302 -7.04 -24.77 25.62
CA ALA A 302 -7.69 -25.83 24.86
C ALA A 302 -7.27 -27.24 25.38
N SER A 303 -6.01 -27.40 25.75
CA SER A 303 -5.53 -28.68 26.33
C SER A 303 -6.11 -28.96 27.71
N LYS A 304 -6.31 -27.95 28.56
CA LYS A 304 -6.97 -28.10 29.87
C LYS A 304 -8.43 -28.48 29.71
N GLU A 305 -9.18 -27.81 28.85
CA GLU A 305 -10.57 -28.13 28.55
C GLU A 305 -10.75 -29.55 28.02
N THR A 306 -9.83 -30.01 27.16
CA THR A 306 -9.86 -31.36 26.62
C THR A 306 -9.61 -32.42 27.71
N VAL A 307 -8.69 -32.18 28.64
CA VAL A 307 -8.42 -33.08 29.79
C VAL A 307 -9.60 -33.10 30.75
N GLU A 308 -10.21 -31.96 31.02
CA GLU A 308 -11.42 -31.90 31.87
C GLU A 308 -12.62 -32.63 31.29
N LEU A 309 -12.85 -32.45 29.95
CA LEU A 309 -13.92 -33.16 29.25
C LEU A 309 -13.68 -34.68 29.21
N GLN A 310 -12.44 -35.12 29.00
CA GLN A 310 -12.09 -36.54 29.05
C GLN A 310 -12.27 -37.13 30.48
N GLY A 311 -11.89 -36.37 31.52
CA GLY A 311 -12.11 -36.73 32.89
C GLY A 311 -13.58 -36.83 33.26
N MET A 312 -14.42 -35.89 32.78
CA MET A 312 -15.87 -35.94 32.96
C MET A 312 -16.52 -37.14 32.23
N ALA A 313 -16.06 -37.41 30.98
CA ALA A 313 -16.57 -38.59 30.25
C ALA A 313 -16.23 -39.92 30.94
N GLN A 314 -15.02 -40.06 31.46
CA GLN A 314 -14.63 -41.24 32.25
C GLN A 314 -15.42 -41.38 33.55
N LEU A 315 -15.76 -40.29 34.23
CA LEU A 315 -16.61 -40.30 35.43
C LEU A 315 -18.06 -40.69 35.09
N LEU A 316 -18.59 -40.26 33.97
CA LEU A 316 -19.94 -40.65 33.49
C LEU A 316 -19.99 -42.15 33.16
N ASP A 317 -19.00 -42.71 32.47
CA ASP A 317 -18.90 -44.13 32.16
C ASP A 317 -18.82 -45.00 33.44
N LEU A 318 -18.16 -44.49 34.49
CA LEU A 318 -18.09 -45.17 35.80
C LEU A 318 -19.41 -45.10 36.60
N LEU A 319 -20.26 -44.14 36.34
CA LEU A 319 -21.57 -44.00 37.00
C LEU A 319 -22.68 -44.77 36.31
N GLU A 320 -22.49 -45.15 35.04
CA GLU A 320 -23.43 -45.97 34.26
C GLU A 320 -23.13 -47.48 34.29
N SER A 321 -22.00 -47.88 34.87
CA SER A 321 -21.57 -49.27 35.07
C SER A 321 -21.90 -49.76 36.49
#